data_fb4c9d9a95cd6b683c4fe0d41785a004
#
_entry.id   fb4c9d9a95cd6b683c4fe0d41785a004
#
_cell.length_a   1.000
_cell.length_b   1.000
_cell.length_c   1.000
_cell.angle_alpha   90.00
_cell.angle_beta   90.00
_cell.angle_gamma   90.00
#
_symmetry.space_group_name_H-M   'P 1'
#
loop_
_entity.id
_entity.type
_entity.pdbx_description
1 polymer ?
#
loop_
_entity_poly.entity_id
_entity_poly.type
_entity_poly.pdbx_seq_one_letter_code
_entity_poly.pdbx_strand_id
1 'polypeptide(L)'
;KMDYEEMLEKHKENDASLTVAVLEVPMKDASRFGIMNTDKNDRIIEFDEKPAEPKSNLASMGIYIFDWSRLRSMLLSNYTKDGEMVDFGKHVIPSYLESGDNVFAYRFSGYWKDVGTIDSLWEANMEFIDPAMELNIRDKSWQVFSKNPIAPPHFVTETGAARNSLVMDGCYVAGEIEHSILSENVQVKEGSTIKDSVIMPGAVIGRNVKLNRVIVGENAVIGDDAEIDGTCLLYTSPS
;
A
#
# COMPACT_ATOMS: atom_id res chain seq x y z
N LYS A 1 3.41 0.33 9.20
CA LYS A 1 3.86 -0.49 10.33
C LYS A 1 3.00 -0.10 11.53
N MET A 2 2.16 -1.01 12.01
CA MET A 2 1.13 -0.73 13.02
C MET A 2 1.13 -1.86 14.06
N ASP A 3 1.02 -1.49 15.33
CA ASP A 3 0.82 -2.44 16.42
C ASP A 3 -0.68 -2.71 16.58
N TYR A 4 -1.08 -3.93 16.23
CA TYR A 4 -2.48 -4.33 16.35
C TYR A 4 -2.88 -4.64 17.80
N GLU A 5 -1.91 -4.88 18.69
CA GLU A 5 -2.19 -5.13 20.11
C GLU A 5 -2.75 -3.88 20.77
N GLU A 6 -2.15 -2.71 20.53
CA GLU A 6 -2.67 -1.43 21.03
C GLU A 6 -4.11 -1.16 20.55
N MET A 7 -4.39 -1.44 19.27
CA MET A 7 -5.75 -1.29 18.73
C MET A 7 -6.73 -2.26 19.39
N LEU A 8 -6.29 -3.51 19.64
CA LEU A 8 -7.11 -4.53 20.31
C LEU A 8 -7.39 -4.17 21.77
N GLU A 9 -6.42 -3.61 22.48
CA GLU A 9 -6.62 -3.11 23.84
C GLU A 9 -7.68 -2.01 23.88
N LYS A 10 -7.59 -1.03 22.99
CA LYS A 10 -8.62 0.01 22.84
C LYS A 10 -10.00 -0.55 22.49
N HIS A 11 -10.03 -1.56 21.64
CA HIS A 11 -11.29 -2.25 21.31
C HIS A 11 -11.94 -2.87 22.55
N LYS A 12 -11.16 -3.53 23.41
CA LYS A 12 -11.63 -4.14 24.67
C LYS A 12 -12.00 -3.09 25.71
N GLU A 13 -11.18 -2.05 25.91
CA GLU A 13 -11.44 -0.97 26.85
C GLU A 13 -12.78 -0.27 26.61
N ASN A 14 -13.16 -0.13 25.34
CA ASN A 14 -14.39 0.54 24.93
C ASN A 14 -15.60 -0.42 24.83
N ASP A 15 -15.42 -1.70 25.15
CA ASP A 15 -16.45 -2.73 24.89
C ASP A 15 -17.03 -2.58 23.47
N ALA A 16 -16.13 -2.46 22.50
CA ALA A 16 -16.49 -2.14 21.13
C ALA A 16 -16.97 -3.38 20.36
N SER A 17 -18.02 -3.23 19.59
CA SER A 17 -18.43 -4.23 18.59
C SER A 17 -17.61 -4.14 17.32
N LEU A 18 -17.12 -2.92 17.01
CA LEU A 18 -16.28 -2.60 15.87
C LEU A 18 -15.31 -1.46 16.26
N THR A 19 -14.04 -1.65 15.97
CA THR A 19 -13.03 -0.57 15.98
C THR A 19 -12.45 -0.40 14.59
N VAL A 20 -12.39 0.83 14.12
CA VAL A 20 -11.85 1.21 12.82
C VAL A 20 -10.57 2.00 13.01
N ALA A 21 -9.46 1.55 12.42
CA ALA A 21 -8.26 2.37 12.38
C ALA A 21 -8.45 3.55 11.43
N VAL A 22 -8.10 4.74 11.91
CA VAL A 22 -8.30 5.99 11.18
C VAL A 22 -7.04 6.85 11.23
N LEU A 23 -6.90 7.70 10.23
CA LEU A 23 -5.79 8.64 10.10
C LEU A 23 -6.33 10.00 9.65
N GLU A 24 -5.73 11.08 10.13
CA GLU A 24 -6.04 12.41 9.62
C GLU A 24 -5.34 12.63 8.27
N VAL A 25 -6.12 12.95 7.23
CA VAL A 25 -5.62 13.26 5.89
C VAL A 25 -5.86 14.74 5.57
N PRO A 26 -5.14 15.33 4.61
CA PRO A 26 -5.48 16.67 4.14
C PRO A 26 -6.93 16.73 3.62
N MET A 27 -7.69 17.75 3.99
CA MET A 27 -9.11 17.90 3.58
C MET A 27 -9.34 17.75 2.07
N LYS A 28 -8.40 18.22 1.25
CA LYS A 28 -8.45 18.10 -0.22
C LYS A 28 -8.47 16.66 -0.71
N ASP A 29 -7.92 15.73 0.08
CA ASP A 29 -7.78 14.31 -0.27
C ASP A 29 -8.89 13.45 0.40
N ALA A 30 -9.64 14.01 1.35
CA ALA A 30 -10.60 13.30 2.17
C ALA A 30 -11.72 12.64 1.35
N SER A 31 -12.15 13.24 0.23
CA SER A 31 -13.16 12.67 -0.66
C SER A 31 -12.77 11.34 -1.32
N ARG A 32 -11.50 10.92 -1.21
CA ARG A 32 -11.03 9.64 -1.76
C ARG A 32 -11.27 8.45 -0.81
N PHE A 33 -11.59 8.73 0.45
CA PHE A 33 -11.65 7.75 1.54
C PHE A 33 -13.04 7.66 2.16
N GLY A 34 -13.28 6.59 2.90
CA GLY A 34 -14.37 6.55 3.86
C GLY A 34 -14.04 7.47 5.03
N ILE A 35 -14.91 8.43 5.32
CA ILE A 35 -14.70 9.49 6.32
C ILE A 35 -15.54 9.21 7.56
N MET A 36 -14.86 9.28 8.72
CA MET A 36 -15.47 9.10 10.02
C MET A 36 -15.73 10.45 10.70
N ASN A 37 -16.93 10.61 11.28
CA ASN A 37 -17.22 11.65 12.23
C ASN A 37 -17.33 11.02 13.62
N THR A 38 -16.59 11.55 14.60
CA THR A 38 -16.53 11.00 15.96
C THR A 38 -16.98 12.02 16.99
N ASP A 39 -17.43 11.52 18.14
CA ASP A 39 -17.59 12.34 19.33
C ASP A 39 -16.24 12.56 20.02
N LYS A 40 -16.26 13.26 21.18
CA LYS A 40 -15.05 13.56 21.99
C LYS A 40 -14.36 12.33 22.59
N ASN A 41 -14.99 11.17 22.55
CA ASN A 41 -14.46 9.90 23.07
C ASN A 41 -14.06 8.95 21.95
N ASP A 42 -13.91 9.45 20.71
CA ASP A 42 -13.63 8.68 19.50
C ASP A 42 -14.72 7.63 19.16
N ARG A 43 -15.94 7.75 19.71
CA ARG A 43 -17.06 6.97 19.24
C ARG A 43 -17.49 7.49 17.86
N ILE A 44 -17.58 6.60 16.88
CA ILE A 44 -18.01 6.94 15.53
C ILE A 44 -19.53 7.16 15.55
N ILE A 45 -19.95 8.36 15.14
CA ILE A 45 -21.36 8.77 15.08
C ILE A 45 -21.90 8.83 13.67
N GLU A 46 -21.02 8.96 12.69
CA GLU A 46 -21.40 9.02 11.26
C GLU A 46 -20.23 8.48 10.42
N PHE A 47 -20.57 7.83 9.32
CA PHE A 47 -19.63 7.35 8.31
C PHE A 47 -20.13 7.68 6.92
N ASP A 48 -19.28 8.30 6.12
CA ASP A 48 -19.56 8.66 4.74
C ASP A 48 -18.51 8.00 3.81
N GLU A 49 -18.95 7.13 2.90
CA GLU A 49 -18.07 6.50 1.93
C GLU A 49 -17.81 7.43 0.74
N LYS A 50 -16.58 7.93 0.64
CA LYS A 50 -16.11 8.81 -0.43
C LYS A 50 -17.01 10.02 -0.69
N PRO A 51 -17.30 10.85 0.33
CA PRO A 51 -18.21 11.97 0.20
C PRO A 51 -17.64 13.05 -0.73
N ALA A 52 -18.51 13.67 -1.55
CA ALA A 52 -18.11 14.80 -2.39
C ALA A 52 -17.70 16.02 -1.54
N GLU A 53 -18.36 16.21 -0.40
CA GLU A 53 -18.10 17.29 0.56
C GLU A 53 -17.85 16.67 1.95
N PRO A 54 -16.59 16.29 2.28
CA PRO A 54 -16.29 15.66 3.54
C PRO A 54 -16.48 16.62 4.72
N LYS A 55 -17.17 16.16 5.77
CA LYS A 55 -17.39 16.91 7.01
C LYS A 55 -16.20 16.83 7.97
N SER A 56 -15.33 15.84 7.78
CA SER A 56 -14.14 15.55 8.60
C SER A 56 -12.99 15.12 7.68
N ASN A 57 -11.79 15.14 8.23
CA ASN A 57 -10.60 14.62 7.56
C ASN A 57 -10.10 13.29 8.16
N LEU A 58 -10.93 12.64 8.99
CA LEU A 58 -10.59 11.40 9.64
C LEU A 58 -10.92 10.21 8.71
N ALA A 59 -9.92 9.77 7.97
CA ALA A 59 -10.05 8.75 6.95
C ALA A 59 -9.91 7.33 7.51
N SER A 60 -10.77 6.43 7.06
CA SER A 60 -10.62 4.99 7.31
C SER A 60 -9.37 4.45 6.63
N MET A 61 -8.57 3.71 7.37
CA MET A 61 -7.40 2.99 6.84
C MET A 61 -7.76 1.63 6.21
N GLY A 62 -9.02 1.22 6.27
CA GLY A 62 -9.43 -0.13 5.83
C GLY A 62 -8.96 -1.24 6.77
N ILE A 63 -8.63 -0.91 8.02
CA ILE A 63 -8.18 -1.86 9.06
C ILE A 63 -9.22 -1.86 10.17
N TYR A 64 -9.70 -3.06 10.51
CA TYR A 64 -10.82 -3.23 11.42
C TYR A 64 -10.56 -4.30 12.48
N ILE A 65 -11.11 -4.11 13.68
CA ILE A 65 -11.28 -5.17 14.70
C ILE A 65 -12.77 -5.29 14.97
N PHE A 66 -13.30 -6.50 14.82
CA PHE A 66 -14.71 -6.81 15.04
C PHE A 66 -14.88 -7.80 16.22
N ASP A 67 -15.96 -7.65 16.99
CA ASP A 67 -16.51 -8.79 17.70
C ASP A 67 -17.01 -9.83 16.70
N TRP A 68 -16.40 -11.01 16.73
CA TRP A 68 -16.70 -12.04 15.74
C TRP A 68 -18.15 -12.54 15.79
N SER A 69 -18.70 -12.66 17.00
CA SER A 69 -20.07 -13.15 17.16
C SER A 69 -21.07 -12.21 16.51
N ARG A 70 -20.84 -10.90 16.71
CA ARG A 70 -21.68 -9.84 16.14
C ARG A 70 -21.53 -9.77 14.61
N LEU A 71 -20.29 -9.75 14.11
CA LEU A 71 -20.03 -9.72 12.66
C LEU A 71 -20.64 -10.92 11.96
N ARG A 72 -20.41 -12.14 12.49
CA ARG A 72 -20.97 -13.38 11.94
C ARG A 72 -22.49 -13.34 11.88
N SER A 73 -23.14 -12.91 12.95
CA SER A 73 -24.61 -12.79 12.99
C SER A 73 -25.13 -11.82 11.95
N MET A 74 -24.48 -10.67 11.79
CA MET A 74 -24.85 -9.66 10.81
C MET A 74 -24.71 -10.18 9.38
N LEU A 75 -23.55 -10.77 9.05
CA LEU A 75 -23.29 -11.30 7.70
C LEU A 75 -24.30 -12.43 7.35
N LEU A 76 -24.59 -13.33 8.29
CA LEU A 76 -25.53 -14.42 8.04
C LEU A 76 -26.99 -13.94 7.93
N SER A 77 -27.41 -12.96 8.73
CA SER A 77 -28.78 -12.43 8.68
C SER A 77 -29.06 -11.69 7.38
N ASN A 78 -28.06 -11.06 6.81
CA ASN A 78 -28.21 -10.30 5.57
C ASN A 78 -27.93 -11.13 4.30
N TYR A 79 -27.25 -12.28 4.42
CA TYR A 79 -27.07 -13.23 3.32
C TYR A 79 -28.41 -13.77 2.77
N THR A 80 -29.44 -13.82 3.62
CA THR A 80 -30.79 -14.28 3.26
C THR A 80 -31.70 -13.17 2.72
N LYS A 81 -31.25 -11.90 2.76
CA LYS A 81 -31.98 -10.73 2.26
C LYS A 81 -31.20 -10.11 1.10
N ASP A 82 -31.33 -10.67 -0.08
CA ASP A 82 -30.89 -10.12 -1.37
C ASP A 82 -29.35 -9.89 -1.58
N GLY A 83 -28.49 -10.54 -0.81
CA GLY A 83 -27.07 -10.68 -1.16
C GLY A 83 -26.18 -9.44 -1.09
N GLU A 84 -26.56 -8.38 -0.40
CA GLU A 84 -25.94 -7.05 -0.52
C GLU A 84 -24.84 -6.71 0.51
N MET A 85 -24.45 -7.60 1.42
CA MET A 85 -23.36 -7.34 2.37
C MET A 85 -21.97 -7.66 1.76
N VAL A 86 -21.63 -6.95 0.67
CA VAL A 86 -20.39 -7.21 -0.10
C VAL A 86 -19.28 -6.18 0.14
N ASP A 87 -19.55 -5.12 0.89
CA ASP A 87 -18.59 -4.03 1.10
C ASP A 87 -18.66 -3.53 2.55
N PHE A 88 -17.50 -3.44 3.20
CA PHE A 88 -17.44 -3.02 4.61
C PHE A 88 -17.84 -1.55 4.78
N GLY A 89 -17.39 -0.67 3.89
CA GLY A 89 -17.73 0.76 3.95
C GLY A 89 -19.19 1.04 3.64
N LYS A 90 -19.73 0.45 2.56
CA LYS A 90 -21.08 0.75 2.12
C LYS A 90 -22.17 0.04 2.90
N HIS A 91 -21.87 -1.13 3.46
CA HIS A 91 -22.90 -2.00 4.03
C HIS A 91 -22.68 -2.32 5.50
N VAL A 92 -21.46 -2.82 5.86
CA VAL A 92 -21.23 -3.33 7.22
C VAL A 92 -21.15 -2.21 8.24
N ILE A 93 -20.32 -1.18 8.02
CA ILE A 93 -20.15 -0.07 8.97
C ILE A 93 -21.46 0.68 9.18
N PRO A 94 -22.20 1.08 8.13
CA PRO A 94 -23.52 1.71 8.30
C PRO A 94 -24.48 0.84 9.11
N SER A 95 -24.55 -0.47 8.85
CA SER A 95 -25.43 -1.37 9.59
C SER A 95 -25.09 -1.47 11.09
N TYR A 96 -23.81 -1.40 11.47
CA TYR A 96 -23.40 -1.31 12.87
C TYR A 96 -23.89 -0.01 13.52
N LEU A 97 -23.73 1.12 12.83
CA LEU A 97 -24.21 2.43 13.31
C LEU A 97 -25.72 2.48 13.45
N GLU A 98 -26.47 2.01 12.46
CA GLU A 98 -27.93 1.94 12.47
C GLU A 98 -28.47 1.02 13.58
N SER A 99 -27.76 -0.06 13.89
CA SER A 99 -28.12 -0.97 14.98
C SER A 99 -27.78 -0.42 16.37
N GLY A 100 -27.11 0.74 16.45
CA GLY A 100 -26.69 1.36 17.71
C GLY A 100 -25.53 0.64 18.40
N ASP A 101 -24.79 -0.16 17.66
CA ASP A 101 -23.60 -0.88 18.16
C ASP A 101 -22.51 0.09 18.63
N ASN A 102 -21.60 -0.38 19.47
CA ASN A 102 -20.44 0.37 19.94
C ASN A 102 -19.36 0.39 18.86
N VAL A 103 -19.29 1.47 18.08
CA VAL A 103 -18.31 1.64 17.00
C VAL A 103 -17.34 2.75 17.38
N PHE A 104 -16.02 2.45 17.38
CA PHE A 104 -14.98 3.39 17.81
C PHE A 104 -13.90 3.55 16.74
N ALA A 105 -13.31 4.74 16.71
CA ALA A 105 -12.13 5.04 15.94
C ALA A 105 -10.86 4.78 16.76
N TYR A 106 -9.88 4.10 16.17
CA TYR A 106 -8.52 4.05 16.68
C TYR A 106 -7.65 4.99 15.87
N ARG A 107 -7.23 6.11 16.47
CA ARG A 107 -6.38 7.09 15.80
C ARG A 107 -4.96 6.57 15.66
N PHE A 108 -4.59 6.18 14.46
CA PHE A 108 -3.24 5.75 14.15
C PHE A 108 -2.32 6.96 13.95
N SER A 109 -1.12 6.86 14.50
CA SER A 109 -0.03 7.81 14.27
C SER A 109 1.16 7.05 13.68
N GLY A 110 1.60 7.42 12.50
CA GLY A 110 2.73 6.81 11.80
C GLY A 110 2.53 6.78 10.29
N TYR A 111 3.50 6.18 9.60
CA TYR A 111 3.46 6.08 8.16
C TYR A 111 2.33 5.13 7.70
N TRP A 112 1.46 5.67 6.87
CA TRP A 112 0.45 4.93 6.12
C TRP A 112 0.26 5.57 4.75
N LYS A 113 0.12 4.77 3.71
CA LYS A 113 -0.16 5.24 2.36
C LYS A 113 -1.13 4.31 1.66
N ASP A 114 -2.16 4.90 1.07
CA ASP A 114 -3.05 4.20 0.15
C ASP A 114 -2.37 4.06 -1.22
N VAL A 115 -2.28 2.84 -1.73
CA VAL A 115 -1.66 2.51 -3.02
C VAL A 115 -2.71 2.08 -4.05
N GLY A 116 -3.91 2.61 -3.95
CA GLY A 116 -5.05 2.28 -4.82
C GLY A 116 -4.95 2.80 -6.26
N THR A 117 -3.91 3.57 -6.60
CA THR A 117 -3.62 4.04 -7.96
C THR A 117 -2.18 3.72 -8.36
N ILE A 118 -1.90 3.66 -9.67
CA ILE A 118 -0.54 3.42 -10.19
C ILE A 118 0.42 4.51 -9.72
N ASP A 119 -0.02 5.76 -9.73
CA ASP A 119 0.79 6.89 -9.24
C ASP A 119 1.13 6.72 -7.75
N SER A 120 0.15 6.42 -6.91
CA SER A 120 0.39 6.23 -5.48
C SER A 120 1.26 5.00 -5.18
N LEU A 121 1.16 3.94 -5.98
CA LEU A 121 2.04 2.77 -5.88
C LEU A 121 3.49 3.15 -6.23
N TRP A 122 3.69 3.90 -7.32
CA TRP A 122 5.01 4.39 -7.70
C TRP A 122 5.59 5.30 -6.61
N GLU A 123 4.85 6.31 -6.17
CA GLU A 123 5.27 7.22 -5.11
C GLU A 123 5.64 6.49 -3.82
N ALA A 124 4.79 5.54 -3.37
CA ALA A 124 5.06 4.76 -2.17
C ALA A 124 6.35 3.95 -2.25
N ASN A 125 6.67 3.41 -3.44
CA ASN A 125 7.94 2.73 -3.66
C ASN A 125 9.11 3.73 -3.63
N MET A 126 9.02 4.86 -4.32
CA MET A 126 10.11 5.85 -4.39
C MET A 126 10.43 6.47 -3.02
N GLU A 127 9.43 6.61 -2.15
CA GLU A 127 9.63 7.06 -0.76
C GLU A 127 10.61 6.16 0.03
N PHE A 128 10.72 4.86 -0.29
CA PHE A 128 11.68 3.95 0.36
C PHE A 128 13.15 4.23 -0.01
N ILE A 129 13.39 5.01 -1.05
CA ILE A 129 14.73 5.46 -1.43
C ILE A 129 15.09 6.77 -0.70
N ASP A 130 14.08 7.55 -0.27
CA ASP A 130 14.30 8.80 0.44
C ASP A 130 14.88 8.55 1.84
N PRO A 131 16.05 9.12 2.17
CA PRO A 131 16.65 9.02 3.51
C PRO A 131 15.78 9.63 4.62
N ALA A 132 14.86 10.55 4.28
CA ALA A 132 13.96 11.21 5.23
C ALA A 132 12.67 10.42 5.49
N MET A 133 12.52 9.24 4.91
CA MET A 133 11.33 8.41 5.10
C MET A 133 11.12 8.07 6.59
N GLU A 134 9.92 8.34 7.10
CA GLU A 134 9.57 8.05 8.50
C GLU A 134 9.62 6.56 8.84
N LEU A 135 9.26 5.69 7.89
CA LEU A 135 9.26 4.25 8.09
C LEU A 135 10.68 3.68 7.95
N ASN A 136 11.34 3.40 9.07
CA ASN A 136 12.62 2.70 9.05
C ASN A 136 12.43 1.20 8.75
N ILE A 137 12.65 0.81 7.50
CA ILE A 137 12.60 -0.60 7.07
C ILE A 137 13.78 -1.43 7.59
N ARG A 138 14.84 -0.77 8.09
CA ARG A 138 16.06 -1.42 8.64
C ARG A 138 16.02 -1.56 10.16
N ASP A 139 14.90 -1.21 10.80
CA ASP A 139 14.71 -1.35 12.24
C ASP A 139 14.70 -2.84 12.64
N LYS A 140 15.73 -3.23 13.38
CA LYS A 140 15.90 -4.61 13.86
C LYS A 140 15.04 -4.95 15.08
N SER A 141 14.55 -3.94 15.80
CA SER A 141 13.71 -4.14 16.98
C SER A 141 12.29 -4.53 16.60
N TRP A 142 11.86 -4.13 15.41
CA TRP A 142 10.54 -4.46 14.87
C TRP A 142 10.63 -4.78 13.37
N GLN A 143 11.06 -5.98 13.07
CA GLN A 143 11.24 -6.44 11.69
C GLN A 143 9.89 -6.65 10.99
N VAL A 144 9.85 -6.28 9.72
CA VAL A 144 8.75 -6.62 8.81
C VAL A 144 9.10 -7.95 8.14
N PHE A 145 8.27 -8.97 8.39
CA PHE A 145 8.44 -10.28 7.77
C PHE A 145 7.61 -10.36 6.50
N SER A 146 8.21 -10.87 5.44
CA SER A 146 7.51 -11.18 4.19
C SER A 146 7.99 -12.52 3.63
N LYS A 147 7.32 -13.02 2.61
CA LYS A 147 7.75 -14.22 1.90
C LYS A 147 8.88 -13.83 0.95
N ASN A 148 10.12 -13.87 1.44
CA ASN A 148 11.29 -13.60 0.61
C ASN A 148 11.71 -14.89 -0.10
N PRO A 149 11.84 -14.88 -1.44
CA PRO A 149 12.45 -15.99 -2.16
C PRO A 149 13.93 -16.11 -1.75
N ILE A 150 14.43 -17.34 -1.65
CA ILE A 150 15.87 -17.57 -1.47
C ILE A 150 16.53 -17.30 -2.80
N ALA A 151 17.34 -16.24 -2.87
CA ALA A 151 18.09 -15.84 -4.04
C ALA A 151 19.56 -15.52 -3.65
N PRO A 152 20.53 -15.66 -4.58
CA PRO A 152 21.89 -15.24 -4.32
C PRO A 152 21.96 -13.72 -4.14
N PRO A 153 23.03 -13.19 -3.54
CA PRO A 153 23.26 -11.74 -3.53
C PRO A 153 23.17 -11.15 -4.95
N HIS A 154 22.74 -9.92 -5.05
CA HIS A 154 22.74 -9.21 -6.33
C HIS A 154 24.18 -9.04 -6.84
N PHE A 155 24.36 -9.03 -8.16
CA PHE A 155 25.63 -8.86 -8.82
C PHE A 155 25.61 -7.67 -9.78
N VAL A 156 26.51 -6.71 -9.57
CA VAL A 156 26.72 -5.56 -10.45
C VAL A 156 28.00 -5.82 -11.24
N THR A 157 27.93 -5.83 -12.58
CA THR A 157 29.07 -6.07 -13.47
C THR A 157 30.00 -4.86 -13.54
N GLU A 158 31.13 -5.00 -14.23
CA GLU A 158 32.06 -3.90 -14.46
C GLU A 158 31.42 -2.75 -15.27
N THR A 159 30.47 -3.07 -16.14
CA THR A 159 29.75 -2.09 -16.98
C THR A 159 28.50 -1.56 -16.28
N GLY A 160 28.06 -2.19 -15.17
CA GLY A 160 26.88 -1.83 -14.42
C GLY A 160 27.15 -0.79 -13.35
N ALA A 161 26.13 -0.04 -12.99
CA ALA A 161 26.14 0.89 -11.85
C ALA A 161 24.77 0.98 -11.20
N ALA A 162 24.74 1.13 -9.87
CA ALA A 162 23.52 1.47 -9.13
C ALA A 162 23.80 2.66 -8.21
N ARG A 163 23.03 3.75 -8.38
CA ARG A 163 23.16 4.97 -7.60
C ARG A 163 21.84 5.34 -6.97
N ASN A 164 21.83 5.62 -5.67
CA ASN A 164 20.63 6.00 -4.91
C ASN A 164 19.44 5.08 -5.22
N SER A 165 19.65 3.77 -5.16
CA SER A 165 18.69 2.76 -5.61
C SER A 165 18.63 1.59 -4.62
N LEU A 166 17.49 0.92 -4.56
CA LEU A 166 17.33 -0.34 -3.84
C LEU A 166 17.45 -1.49 -4.85
N VAL A 167 18.38 -2.41 -4.59
CA VAL A 167 18.61 -3.59 -5.42
C VAL A 167 18.48 -4.82 -4.53
N MET A 168 17.51 -5.68 -4.81
CA MET A 168 17.23 -6.86 -4.01
C MET A 168 18.06 -8.07 -4.47
N ASP A 169 17.98 -9.15 -3.71
CA ASP A 169 18.74 -10.38 -3.97
C ASP A 169 18.37 -11.00 -5.33
N GLY A 170 19.32 -11.70 -5.93
CA GLY A 170 19.16 -12.35 -7.23
C GLY A 170 19.27 -11.43 -8.43
N CYS A 171 19.38 -10.12 -8.26
CA CYS A 171 19.50 -9.20 -9.38
C CYS A 171 20.85 -9.32 -10.09
N TYR A 172 20.83 -9.23 -11.42
CA TYR A 172 22.00 -9.11 -12.29
C TYR A 172 21.95 -7.76 -13.01
N VAL A 173 22.92 -6.88 -12.74
CA VAL A 173 22.92 -5.49 -13.22
C VAL A 173 24.15 -5.23 -14.08
N ALA A 174 23.97 -5.16 -15.40
CA ALA A 174 24.98 -4.77 -16.37
C ALA A 174 24.72 -3.38 -17.00
N GLY A 175 23.61 -2.73 -16.64
CA GLY A 175 23.25 -1.38 -17.04
C GLY A 175 23.40 -0.36 -15.92
N GLU A 176 22.99 0.87 -16.16
CA GLU A 176 23.01 1.97 -15.19
C GLU A 176 21.63 2.13 -14.53
N ILE A 177 21.61 2.12 -13.20
CA ILE A 177 20.41 2.28 -12.38
C ILE A 177 20.57 3.55 -11.54
N GLU A 178 19.61 4.46 -11.64
CA GLU A 178 19.58 5.70 -10.87
C GLU A 178 18.19 5.88 -10.24
N HIS A 179 18.14 6.16 -8.94
CA HIS A 179 16.93 6.47 -8.18
C HIS A 179 15.78 5.53 -8.51
N SER A 180 16.04 4.21 -8.41
CA SER A 180 15.11 3.16 -8.85
C SER A 180 15.10 1.97 -7.90
N ILE A 181 14.08 1.15 -7.97
CA ILE A 181 13.93 -0.07 -7.20
C ILE A 181 13.93 -1.26 -8.13
N LEU A 182 14.84 -2.20 -7.89
CA LEU A 182 14.87 -3.51 -8.53
C LEU A 182 14.49 -4.56 -7.49
N SER A 183 13.34 -5.20 -7.70
CA SER A 183 12.89 -6.34 -6.89
C SER A 183 13.72 -7.58 -7.21
N GLU A 184 13.41 -8.70 -6.55
CA GLU A 184 14.21 -9.92 -6.60
C GLU A 184 14.31 -10.49 -8.02
N ASN A 185 15.49 -11.04 -8.35
CA ASN A 185 15.77 -11.74 -9.61
C ASN A 185 15.61 -10.91 -10.89
N VAL A 186 15.64 -9.59 -10.80
CA VAL A 186 15.61 -8.70 -11.96
C VAL A 186 16.94 -8.81 -12.73
N GLN A 187 16.86 -8.87 -14.07
CA GLN A 187 18.01 -8.87 -14.95
C GLN A 187 18.03 -7.59 -15.80
N VAL A 188 19.14 -6.86 -15.73
CA VAL A 188 19.35 -5.66 -16.56
C VAL A 188 20.58 -5.87 -17.42
N LYS A 189 20.39 -5.92 -18.76
CA LYS A 189 21.47 -6.14 -19.72
C LYS A 189 22.25 -4.86 -20.03
N GLU A 190 23.40 -5.04 -20.70
CA GLU A 190 24.36 -3.99 -21.03
C GLU A 190 23.75 -2.82 -21.81
N GLY A 191 24.26 -1.63 -21.59
CA GLY A 191 23.86 -0.40 -22.28
C GLY A 191 22.52 0.17 -21.86
N SER A 192 21.80 -0.51 -20.94
CA SER A 192 20.49 -0.05 -20.50
C SER A 192 20.60 0.97 -19.37
N THR A 193 19.67 1.91 -19.33
CA THR A 193 19.55 2.94 -18.30
C THR A 193 18.14 2.91 -17.69
N ILE A 194 18.06 2.84 -16.37
CA ILE A 194 16.80 2.82 -15.62
C ILE A 194 16.84 3.97 -14.62
N LYS A 195 15.86 4.87 -14.72
CA LYS A 195 15.77 6.05 -13.89
C LYS A 195 14.36 6.20 -13.31
N ASP A 196 14.27 6.65 -12.03
CA ASP A 196 12.99 6.95 -11.34
C ASP A 196 11.94 5.84 -11.51
N SER A 197 12.35 4.57 -11.50
CA SER A 197 11.51 3.45 -11.94
C SER A 197 11.44 2.32 -10.91
N VAL A 198 10.35 1.56 -10.96
CA VAL A 198 10.13 0.37 -10.14
C VAL A 198 10.09 -0.85 -11.04
N ILE A 199 11.01 -1.78 -10.85
CA ILE A 199 11.11 -3.02 -11.62
C ILE A 199 10.72 -4.19 -10.71
N MET A 200 9.58 -4.81 -11.03
CA MET A 200 9.00 -5.87 -10.21
C MET A 200 9.75 -7.21 -10.36
N PRO A 201 9.49 -8.20 -9.48
CA PRO A 201 10.26 -9.44 -9.44
C PRO A 201 10.35 -10.18 -10.77
N GLY A 202 11.53 -10.72 -11.07
CA GLY A 202 11.76 -11.57 -12.24
C GLY A 202 11.73 -10.87 -13.59
N ALA A 203 11.56 -9.56 -13.64
CA ALA A 203 11.55 -8.82 -14.89
C ALA A 203 12.92 -8.85 -15.58
N VAL A 204 12.92 -8.88 -16.91
CA VAL A 204 14.11 -8.88 -17.75
C VAL A 204 14.14 -7.64 -18.63
N ILE A 205 15.16 -6.82 -18.45
CA ILE A 205 15.41 -5.62 -19.24
C ILE A 205 16.50 -5.93 -20.28
N GLY A 206 16.16 -5.81 -21.55
CA GLY A 206 17.03 -6.08 -22.70
C GLY A 206 18.25 -5.16 -22.76
N ARG A 207 18.99 -5.20 -23.90
CA ARG A 207 20.15 -4.32 -24.13
C ARG A 207 19.72 -2.95 -24.62
N ASN A 208 20.50 -1.93 -24.29
CA ASN A 208 20.30 -0.54 -24.72
C ASN A 208 18.90 0.00 -24.44
N VAL A 209 18.21 -0.53 -23.44
CA VAL A 209 16.87 -0.09 -23.03
C VAL A 209 16.98 1.20 -22.22
N LYS A 210 16.05 2.12 -22.45
CA LYS A 210 15.92 3.34 -21.62
C LYS A 210 14.56 3.36 -20.96
N LEU A 211 14.57 3.34 -19.63
CA LEU A 211 13.37 3.43 -18.81
C LEU A 211 13.45 4.67 -17.92
N ASN A 212 12.41 5.50 -17.95
CA ASN A 212 12.28 6.65 -17.08
C ASN A 212 10.87 6.75 -16.52
N ARG A 213 10.75 6.77 -15.19
CA ARG A 213 9.49 6.93 -14.45
C ARG A 213 8.42 5.89 -14.85
N VAL A 214 8.77 4.62 -14.82
CA VAL A 214 7.89 3.50 -15.17
C VAL A 214 7.79 2.47 -14.04
N ILE A 215 6.72 1.71 -14.04
CA ILE A 215 6.61 0.46 -13.30
C ILE A 215 6.62 -0.67 -14.32
N VAL A 216 7.61 -1.56 -14.22
CA VAL A 216 7.68 -2.80 -15.02
C VAL A 216 7.10 -3.93 -14.19
N GLY A 217 6.07 -4.61 -14.72
CA GLY A 217 5.37 -5.67 -14.03
C GLY A 217 6.22 -6.92 -13.78
N GLU A 218 5.72 -7.78 -12.89
CA GLU A 218 6.36 -9.04 -12.52
C GLU A 218 6.55 -9.95 -13.74
N ASN A 219 7.75 -10.53 -13.87
CA ASN A 219 8.17 -11.40 -14.98
C ASN A 219 8.04 -10.79 -16.40
N ALA A 220 7.87 -9.47 -16.50
CA ALA A 220 7.79 -8.80 -17.78
C ALA A 220 9.16 -8.80 -18.50
N VAL A 221 9.15 -8.87 -19.82
CA VAL A 221 10.34 -8.83 -20.66
C VAL A 221 10.29 -7.59 -21.53
N ILE A 222 11.24 -6.68 -21.33
CA ILE A 222 11.43 -5.52 -22.20
C ILE A 222 12.50 -5.88 -23.24
N GLY A 223 12.13 -5.78 -24.52
CA GLY A 223 13.03 -6.11 -25.63
C GLY A 223 14.20 -5.13 -25.77
N ASP A 224 15.23 -5.55 -26.52
CA ASP A 224 16.40 -4.70 -26.77
C ASP A 224 16.00 -3.40 -27.50
N ASP A 225 16.76 -2.33 -27.25
CA ASP A 225 16.62 -1.00 -27.85
C ASP A 225 15.28 -0.28 -27.55
N ALA A 226 14.47 -0.77 -26.60
CA ALA A 226 13.22 -0.13 -26.20
C ALA A 226 13.49 1.16 -25.45
N GLU A 227 12.69 2.19 -25.72
CA GLU A 227 12.71 3.47 -24.98
C GLU A 227 11.30 3.76 -24.45
N ILE A 228 11.15 3.83 -23.12
CA ILE A 228 9.88 4.05 -22.43
C ILE A 228 10.08 5.20 -21.46
N ASP A 229 9.43 6.32 -21.72
CA ASP A 229 9.41 7.49 -20.85
C ASP A 229 8.00 7.71 -20.32
N GLY A 230 7.81 7.51 -19.03
CA GLY A 230 6.56 7.72 -18.33
C GLY A 230 6.33 9.18 -17.99
N THR A 231 6.05 10.04 -18.95
CA THR A 231 5.48 11.38 -18.69
C THR A 231 4.11 11.28 -18.00
N CYS A 232 3.37 10.19 -18.26
CA CYS A 232 2.37 9.59 -17.40
C CYS A 232 2.89 8.20 -17.02
N LEU A 233 2.83 7.82 -15.74
CA LEU A 233 3.29 6.52 -15.27
C LEU A 233 2.73 5.40 -16.14
N LEU A 234 3.62 4.60 -16.73
CA LEU A 234 3.26 3.44 -17.53
C LEU A 234 3.47 2.17 -16.70
N TYR A 235 2.43 1.37 -16.60
CA TYR A 235 2.51 0.02 -16.07
C TYR A 235 2.57 -0.98 -17.22
N THR A 236 3.62 -1.80 -17.27
CA THR A 236 3.75 -2.89 -18.24
C THR A 236 3.64 -4.22 -17.50
N SER A 237 2.66 -5.02 -17.86
CA SER A 237 2.54 -6.41 -17.40
C SER A 237 2.78 -7.37 -18.58
N PRO A 238 3.16 -8.63 -18.33
CA PRO A 238 3.15 -9.64 -19.37
C PRO A 238 1.73 -9.79 -19.92
N SER A 239 1.61 -9.73 -21.25
CA SER A 239 0.35 -10.00 -21.98
C SER A 239 0.16 -11.50 -22.15
#